data_986ab2fd998d3dd0d4b8b43d92ca93ad
#
_entry.id   986ab2fd998d3dd0d4b8b43d92ca93ad
#
_cell.length_a   1.000
_cell.length_b   1.000
_cell.length_c   1.000
_cell.angle_alpha   90.00
_cell.angle_beta   90.00
_cell.angle_gamma   90.00
#
_symmetry.space_group_name_H-M   'P 1'
#
loop_
_entity.id
_entity.type
_entity.pdbx_description
1 polymer ?
#
loop_
_entity_poly.entity_id
_entity_poly.type
_entity_poly.pdbx_seq_one_letter_code
_entity_poly.pdbx_strand_id
1 'polypeptide(L)'
;MDPLLTKIMPDRPGLIWMEQPVPYLRYSLLSSYPQLSHAVFTRNGGMSCPPYDRLNTSYDVGDLPRHVAANLAIIKDTLCARELMTMKQVHRTGILVIRTGGDRCRVQTPSADAVITNVPDLAVLVKQADCQGIILFDPKRSVLAIVHCGWRGNVANFLASVVARMKGEFGCEECDLLACIGPSLGPCCAEFVDHKMIFPEEFQAFRVKPTYFDLKAVSRWQLLGAGLTKDHIQISDICTRCRTDLFYSYRGEGTTGRFGTVAMLKQGEPRHANVH
;
A
#
# COMPACT_ATOMS: atom_id res chain seq x y z
N MET A 1 -2.19 -4.55 -29.09
CA MET A 1 -1.26 -4.76 -27.96
C MET A 1 0.04 -4.08 -28.30
N ASP A 2 0.47 -3.15 -27.50
CA ASP A 2 1.76 -2.48 -27.71
C ASP A 2 2.88 -3.49 -27.32
N PRO A 3 3.75 -3.91 -28.25
CA PRO A 3 4.83 -4.87 -27.97
C PRO A 3 5.83 -4.38 -26.92
N LEU A 4 5.83 -3.10 -26.61
CA LEU A 4 6.68 -2.50 -25.58
C LEU A 4 6.20 -2.86 -24.14
N LEU A 5 4.89 -3.04 -23.93
CA LEU A 5 4.34 -3.33 -22.60
C LEU A 5 4.58 -4.78 -22.14
N THR A 6 4.61 -5.74 -23.07
CA THR A 6 4.92 -7.15 -22.78
C THR A 6 6.40 -7.37 -22.36
N LYS A 7 7.29 -6.43 -22.69
CA LYS A 7 8.70 -6.43 -22.23
C LYS A 7 8.89 -5.82 -20.83
N ILE A 8 7.87 -5.20 -20.26
CA ILE A 8 8.01 -4.33 -19.07
C ILE A 8 8.02 -5.13 -17.76
N MET A 9 7.32 -6.26 -17.72
CA MET A 9 7.28 -7.12 -16.52
C MET A 9 7.39 -8.59 -16.93
N PRO A 10 8.61 -9.19 -16.90
CA PRO A 10 8.71 -10.65 -16.95
C PRO A 10 7.94 -11.23 -15.76
N ASP A 11 7.33 -12.40 -15.95
CA ASP A 11 6.56 -13.12 -14.94
C ASP A 11 7.27 -13.08 -13.58
N ARG A 12 6.75 -12.26 -12.67
CA ARG A 12 7.25 -12.18 -11.30
C ARG A 12 6.36 -13.02 -10.42
N PRO A 13 6.90 -14.04 -9.74
CA PRO A 13 6.11 -14.90 -8.88
C PRO A 13 5.27 -14.07 -7.90
N GLY A 14 3.97 -14.33 -7.90
CA GLY A 14 3.04 -13.73 -6.95
C GLY A 14 2.48 -12.34 -7.34
N LEU A 15 2.94 -11.70 -8.41
CA LEU A 15 2.37 -10.45 -8.91
C LEU A 15 1.58 -10.68 -10.20
N ILE A 16 0.40 -10.08 -10.29
CA ILE A 16 -0.49 -10.16 -11.45
C ILE A 16 -0.55 -8.77 -12.07
N TRP A 17 -0.16 -8.66 -13.33
CA TRP A 17 -0.22 -7.42 -14.09
C TRP A 17 -1.59 -7.22 -14.72
N MET A 18 -2.15 -6.02 -14.59
CA MET A 18 -3.41 -5.59 -15.18
C MET A 18 -3.15 -4.36 -16.04
N GLU A 19 -3.66 -4.35 -17.28
CA GLU A 19 -3.41 -3.26 -18.23
C GLU A 19 -4.54 -2.23 -18.30
N GLN A 20 -5.76 -2.65 -18.02
CA GLN A 20 -6.96 -1.84 -18.25
C GLN A 20 -7.70 -1.54 -16.93
N PRO A 21 -8.31 -0.36 -16.81
CA PRO A 21 -8.30 0.82 -17.70
C PRO A 21 -6.98 1.60 -17.65
N VAL A 22 -6.17 1.41 -16.59
CA VAL A 22 -4.82 1.93 -16.41
C VAL A 22 -3.93 0.84 -15.83
N PRO A 23 -2.60 0.85 -16.03
CA PRO A 23 -1.73 -0.23 -15.54
C PRO A 23 -1.63 -0.29 -14.02
N TYR A 24 -1.86 -1.47 -13.44
CA TYR A 24 -1.68 -1.73 -12.01
C TYR A 24 -1.27 -3.19 -11.73
N LEU A 25 -0.81 -3.44 -10.52
CA LEU A 25 -0.44 -4.76 -10.01
C LEU A 25 -1.48 -5.25 -8.99
N ARG A 26 -1.66 -6.55 -8.94
CA ARG A 26 -2.36 -7.28 -7.88
C ARG A 26 -1.43 -8.32 -7.26
N TYR A 27 -1.72 -8.70 -6.02
CA TYR A 27 -1.03 -9.79 -5.33
C TYR A 27 -1.81 -11.09 -5.51
N SER A 28 -1.12 -12.17 -5.91
CA SER A 28 -1.75 -13.49 -6.03
C SER A 28 -2.34 -13.96 -4.70
N LEU A 29 -1.63 -13.73 -3.60
CA LEU A 29 -2.06 -14.07 -2.24
C LEU A 29 -3.45 -13.48 -1.91
N LEU A 30 -3.66 -12.21 -2.22
CA LEU A 30 -4.92 -11.53 -1.94
C LEU A 30 -5.99 -11.75 -3.02
N SER A 31 -5.58 -12.12 -4.24
CA SER A 31 -6.51 -12.35 -5.35
C SER A 31 -7.38 -13.60 -5.18
N SER A 32 -6.99 -14.50 -4.27
CA SER A 32 -7.79 -15.67 -3.89
C SER A 32 -9.03 -15.32 -3.05
N TYR A 33 -9.17 -14.08 -2.63
CA TYR A 33 -10.26 -13.62 -1.76
C TYR A 33 -11.20 -12.68 -2.53
N PRO A 34 -12.34 -13.17 -3.01
CA PRO A 34 -13.27 -12.39 -3.85
C PRO A 34 -13.87 -11.19 -3.12
N GLN A 35 -13.95 -11.24 -1.78
CA GLN A 35 -14.44 -10.16 -0.93
C GLN A 35 -13.45 -8.99 -0.80
N LEU A 36 -12.22 -9.10 -1.35
CA LEU A 36 -11.24 -8.04 -1.32
C LEU A 36 -10.90 -7.57 -2.74
N SER A 37 -11.00 -6.28 -2.99
CA SER A 37 -10.45 -5.62 -4.17
C SER A 37 -9.17 -4.87 -3.77
N HIS A 38 -8.10 -5.02 -4.56
CA HIS A 38 -6.84 -4.34 -4.27
C HIS A 38 -6.05 -4.07 -5.55
N ALA A 39 -5.27 -3.01 -5.52
CA ALA A 39 -4.38 -2.62 -6.62
C ALA A 39 -3.18 -1.82 -6.11
N VAL A 40 -2.05 -1.98 -6.78
CA VAL A 40 -0.92 -1.06 -6.73
C VAL A 40 -0.83 -0.41 -8.10
N PHE A 41 -1.28 0.82 -8.20
CA PHE A 41 -1.27 1.55 -9.47
C PHE A 41 0.15 1.96 -9.85
N THR A 42 0.43 1.97 -11.14
CA THR A 42 1.67 2.55 -11.64
C THR A 42 1.52 4.07 -11.81
N ARG A 43 2.59 4.75 -12.22
CA ARG A 43 2.52 6.17 -12.60
C ARG A 43 1.84 6.42 -13.95
N ASN A 44 1.52 5.37 -14.71
CA ASN A 44 1.06 5.47 -16.09
C ASN A 44 -0.47 5.57 -16.20
N GLY A 45 -0.98 6.19 -17.26
CA GLY A 45 -2.41 6.20 -17.61
C GLY A 45 -3.24 7.33 -16.98
N GLY A 46 -2.62 8.33 -16.36
CA GLY A 46 -3.32 9.48 -15.76
C GLY A 46 -3.17 10.78 -16.54
N MET A 47 -3.62 11.89 -15.94
CA MET A 47 -3.79 13.21 -16.53
C MET A 47 -2.72 14.22 -16.16
N SER A 48 -1.85 13.93 -15.19
CA SER A 48 -0.83 14.88 -14.72
C SER A 48 0.29 15.07 -15.76
N CYS A 49 0.82 16.29 -15.81
CA CYS A 49 1.95 16.67 -16.65
C CYS A 49 3.27 16.54 -15.87
N PRO A 50 4.43 16.48 -16.57
CA PRO A 50 5.74 16.52 -15.92
C PRO A 50 5.86 17.70 -14.95
N PRO A 51 6.53 17.53 -13.80
CA PRO A 51 7.27 16.34 -13.35
C PRO A 51 6.40 15.27 -12.62
N TYR A 52 5.08 15.40 -12.67
CA TYR A 52 4.11 14.53 -11.97
C TYR A 52 3.43 13.53 -12.92
N ASP A 53 3.98 13.34 -14.11
CA ASP A 53 3.40 12.54 -15.19
C ASP A 53 3.32 11.05 -14.80
N ARG A 54 2.18 10.45 -14.86
CA ARG A 54 0.83 10.76 -15.37
C ARG A 54 -0.23 10.58 -14.29
N LEU A 55 -0.23 9.40 -13.55
CA LEU A 55 -1.23 9.03 -12.55
C LEU A 55 -0.80 9.46 -11.13
N ASN A 56 -0.50 10.74 -10.95
CA ASN A 56 -0.19 11.29 -9.63
C ASN A 56 -1.45 11.32 -8.76
N THR A 57 -1.33 10.81 -7.52
CA THR A 57 -2.43 10.70 -6.54
C THR A 57 -2.34 11.73 -5.41
N SER A 58 -1.36 12.64 -5.43
CA SER A 58 -1.10 13.55 -4.33
C SER A 58 -1.35 15.01 -4.70
N TYR A 59 -2.15 15.68 -3.87
CA TYR A 59 -2.32 17.14 -3.92
C TYR A 59 -1.13 17.90 -3.33
N ASP A 60 -0.27 17.23 -2.55
CA ASP A 60 0.76 17.87 -1.71
C ASP A 60 2.12 18.03 -2.43
N VAL A 61 2.20 17.72 -3.73
CA VAL A 61 3.46 17.74 -4.50
C VAL A 61 3.61 18.94 -5.42
N GLY A 62 2.54 19.76 -5.57
CA GLY A 62 2.53 20.94 -6.45
C GLY A 62 1.90 20.70 -7.83
N ASP A 63 1.26 19.57 -8.05
CA ASP A 63 0.49 19.28 -9.26
C ASP A 63 -0.84 20.06 -9.28
N LEU A 64 -1.44 20.18 -10.46
CA LEU A 64 -2.74 20.84 -10.61
C LEU A 64 -3.85 20.02 -9.94
N PRO A 65 -4.64 20.61 -9.03
CA PRO A 65 -5.69 19.88 -8.28
C PRO A 65 -6.68 19.14 -9.19
N ARG A 66 -7.03 19.71 -10.36
CA ARG A 66 -7.91 19.05 -11.34
C ARG A 66 -7.33 17.77 -11.92
N HIS A 67 -6.01 17.69 -12.12
CA HIS A 67 -5.34 16.48 -12.61
C HIS A 67 -5.36 15.39 -11.55
N VAL A 68 -5.03 15.74 -10.31
CA VAL A 68 -5.08 14.80 -9.19
C VAL A 68 -6.49 14.29 -8.96
N ALA A 69 -7.50 15.16 -9.01
CA ALA A 69 -8.90 14.76 -8.90
C ALA A 69 -9.32 13.77 -9.99
N ALA A 70 -8.94 14.02 -11.25
CA ALA A 70 -9.21 13.11 -12.37
C ALA A 70 -8.49 11.76 -12.19
N ASN A 71 -7.24 11.76 -11.73
CA ASN A 71 -6.48 10.55 -11.45
C ASN A 71 -7.12 9.71 -10.32
N LEU A 72 -7.56 10.33 -9.25
CA LEU A 72 -8.27 9.66 -8.16
C LEU A 72 -9.62 9.09 -8.61
N ALA A 73 -10.33 9.78 -9.54
CA ALA A 73 -11.55 9.26 -10.14
C ALA A 73 -11.26 7.99 -10.96
N ILE A 74 -10.22 7.99 -11.81
CA ILE A 74 -9.80 6.79 -12.57
C ILE A 74 -9.54 5.62 -11.62
N ILE A 75 -8.83 5.83 -10.52
CA ILE A 75 -8.54 4.79 -9.52
C ILE A 75 -9.83 4.27 -8.88
N LYS A 76 -10.71 5.17 -8.46
CA LYS A 76 -12.00 4.83 -7.86
C LYS A 76 -12.85 3.98 -8.80
N ASP A 77 -12.95 4.39 -10.07
CA ASP A 77 -13.74 3.69 -11.08
C ASP A 77 -13.14 2.33 -11.44
N THR A 78 -11.79 2.22 -11.51
CA THR A 78 -11.09 0.94 -11.75
C THR A 78 -11.44 -0.12 -10.70
N LEU A 79 -11.66 0.30 -9.45
CA LEU A 79 -12.03 -0.60 -8.36
C LEU A 79 -13.53 -0.78 -8.18
N CYS A 80 -14.36 -0.08 -8.96
CA CYS A 80 -15.80 0.02 -8.77
C CYS A 80 -16.16 0.45 -7.34
N ALA A 81 -15.36 1.35 -6.75
CA ALA A 81 -15.54 1.79 -5.38
C ALA A 81 -16.64 2.85 -5.27
N ARG A 82 -17.46 2.75 -4.22
CA ARG A 82 -18.45 3.80 -3.91
C ARG A 82 -17.78 5.07 -3.42
N GLU A 83 -16.79 4.92 -2.56
CA GLU A 83 -16.03 6.01 -1.96
C GLU A 83 -14.53 5.71 -2.06
N LEU A 84 -13.72 6.75 -2.26
CA LEU A 84 -12.26 6.67 -2.20
C LEU A 84 -11.75 7.62 -1.12
N MET A 85 -11.11 7.06 -0.11
CA MET A 85 -10.52 7.80 0.99
C MET A 85 -9.02 7.89 0.84
N THR A 86 -8.47 9.08 1.07
CA THR A 86 -7.04 9.32 1.22
C THR A 86 -6.74 9.93 2.59
N MET A 87 -5.49 9.86 3.02
CA MET A 87 -5.01 10.45 4.27
C MET A 87 -3.96 11.52 4.00
N LYS A 88 -3.81 12.46 4.94
CA LYS A 88 -2.61 13.27 5.06
C LYS A 88 -1.55 12.44 5.78
N GLN A 89 -0.68 11.79 5.01
CA GLN A 89 0.41 10.97 5.52
C GLN A 89 1.51 11.87 6.08
N VAL A 90 1.92 11.60 7.30
CA VAL A 90 2.86 12.44 8.06
C VAL A 90 4.13 11.70 8.48
N HIS A 91 4.31 10.47 7.96
CA HIS A 91 5.45 9.58 8.24
C HIS A 91 5.62 9.30 9.75
N ARG A 92 4.49 9.12 10.43
CA ARG A 92 4.41 8.77 11.86
C ARG A 92 3.69 7.42 12.04
N THR A 93 3.06 7.23 13.20
CA THR A 93 2.39 5.98 13.59
C THR A 93 0.90 6.16 13.88
N GLY A 94 0.28 7.22 13.30
CA GLY A 94 -1.14 7.47 13.46
C GLY A 94 -1.97 6.40 12.73
N ILE A 95 -2.93 5.81 13.43
CA ILE A 95 -3.88 4.80 12.92
C ILE A 95 -5.29 5.35 13.04
N LEU A 96 -6.00 5.42 11.92
CA LEU A 96 -7.42 5.71 11.89
C LEU A 96 -8.21 4.41 11.83
N VAL A 97 -9.20 4.26 12.70
CA VAL A 97 -10.12 3.11 12.71
C VAL A 97 -11.50 3.58 12.23
N ILE A 98 -12.02 2.94 11.19
CA ILE A 98 -13.35 3.23 10.61
C ILE A 98 -14.20 1.98 10.68
N ARG A 99 -15.39 2.07 11.30
CA ARG A 99 -16.28 0.93 11.53
C ARG A 99 -17.58 1.07 10.76
N THR A 100 -18.16 -0.06 10.40
CA THR A 100 -19.55 -0.13 9.94
C THR A 100 -20.47 0.36 11.05
N GLY A 101 -21.42 1.26 10.72
CA GLY A 101 -22.37 1.83 11.69
C GLY A 101 -21.79 2.86 12.67
N GLY A 102 -20.49 3.14 12.61
CA GLY A 102 -19.88 4.23 13.35
C GLY A 102 -20.09 5.58 12.66
N ASP A 103 -19.91 6.68 13.40
CA ASP A 103 -19.84 8.01 12.81
C ASP A 103 -18.69 8.03 11.82
N ARG A 104 -19.02 8.13 10.53
CA ARG A 104 -18.00 8.37 9.50
C ARG A 104 -17.43 9.75 9.81
N CYS A 105 -16.21 9.76 10.34
CA CYS A 105 -15.51 10.99 10.60
C CYS A 105 -15.45 11.79 9.28
N ARG A 106 -16.27 12.82 9.16
CA ARG A 106 -16.31 13.74 8.01
C ARG A 106 -15.10 14.69 8.00
N VAL A 107 -14.02 14.30 8.66
CA VAL A 107 -12.75 15.04 8.59
C VAL A 107 -12.25 14.95 7.16
N GLN A 108 -12.13 16.07 6.51
CA GLN A 108 -11.84 16.18 5.07
C GLN A 108 -10.54 15.52 4.64
N THR A 109 -9.61 15.23 5.50
CA THR A 109 -8.41 14.40 5.23
C THR A 109 -7.71 14.16 6.57
N PRO A 110 -7.97 13.06 7.27
CA PRO A 110 -7.36 12.81 8.58
C PRO A 110 -5.85 12.62 8.45
N SER A 111 -5.10 13.13 9.43
CA SER A 111 -3.66 12.88 9.52
C SER A 111 -3.44 11.49 10.12
N ALA A 112 -3.01 10.56 9.27
CA ALA A 112 -2.69 9.19 9.67
C ALA A 112 -1.75 8.56 8.63
N ASP A 113 -1.04 7.50 9.04
CA ASP A 113 -0.21 6.68 8.16
C ASP A 113 -0.78 5.25 7.99
N ALA A 114 -1.88 4.93 8.69
CA ALA A 114 -2.66 3.72 8.46
C ALA A 114 -4.16 3.95 8.65
N VAL A 115 -4.97 3.17 7.92
CA VAL A 115 -6.41 3.04 8.14
C VAL A 115 -6.73 1.57 8.37
N ILE A 116 -7.54 1.27 9.38
CA ILE A 116 -8.12 -0.05 9.62
C ILE A 116 -9.63 0.09 9.47
N THR A 117 -10.26 -0.79 8.69
CA THR A 117 -11.70 -0.71 8.44
C THR A 117 -12.33 -2.09 8.19
N ASN A 118 -13.61 -2.20 8.53
CA ASN A 118 -14.50 -3.28 8.11
C ASN A 118 -15.67 -2.77 7.25
N VAL A 119 -15.57 -1.53 6.75
CA VAL A 119 -16.61 -0.91 5.93
C VAL A 119 -16.50 -1.38 4.48
N PRO A 120 -17.53 -2.03 3.90
CA PRO A 120 -17.51 -2.40 2.51
C PRO A 120 -17.66 -1.16 1.59
N ASP A 121 -17.16 -1.30 0.36
CA ASP A 121 -17.19 -0.32 -0.73
C ASP A 121 -16.50 1.02 -0.42
N LEU A 122 -15.75 1.06 0.68
CA LEU A 122 -14.82 2.14 1.01
C LEU A 122 -13.42 1.75 0.54
N ALA A 123 -12.98 2.29 -0.57
CA ALA A 123 -11.59 2.15 -1.00
C ALA A 123 -10.70 3.09 -0.18
N VAL A 124 -9.61 2.57 0.37
CA VAL A 124 -8.61 3.37 1.06
C VAL A 124 -7.32 3.36 0.27
N LEU A 125 -6.75 4.53 0.05
CA LEU A 125 -5.52 4.73 -0.73
C LEU A 125 -4.42 5.34 0.12
N VAL A 126 -3.24 4.70 0.10
CA VAL A 126 -1.97 5.29 0.54
C VAL A 126 -1.14 5.72 -0.66
N LYS A 127 -0.53 6.90 -0.54
CA LYS A 127 0.29 7.55 -1.57
C LYS A 127 1.75 7.30 -1.27
N GLN A 128 2.54 6.96 -2.26
CA GLN A 128 3.95 6.63 -2.04
C GLN A 128 4.85 6.98 -3.23
N ALA A 129 6.10 7.29 -2.92
CA ALA A 129 7.24 7.33 -3.82
C ALA A 129 8.44 6.95 -2.96
N ASP A 130 8.82 5.66 -3.00
CA ASP A 130 9.85 4.96 -2.23
C ASP A 130 9.40 4.34 -0.89
N CYS A 131 8.48 4.95 -0.13
CA CYS A 131 7.92 4.32 1.06
C CYS A 131 7.08 3.09 0.69
N GLN A 132 6.89 2.18 1.63
CA GLN A 132 6.10 0.97 1.43
C GLN A 132 4.61 1.28 1.58
N GLY A 133 3.80 0.84 0.61
CA GLY A 133 2.36 0.67 0.77
C GLY A 133 2.09 -0.78 1.14
N ILE A 134 1.48 -1.03 2.28
CA ILE A 134 1.27 -2.37 2.81
C ILE A 134 -0.21 -2.61 3.02
N ILE A 135 -0.70 -3.77 2.56
CA ILE A 135 -2.08 -4.23 2.77
C ILE A 135 -2.05 -5.34 3.81
N LEU A 136 -2.83 -5.22 4.88
CA LEU A 136 -3.11 -6.29 5.84
C LEU A 136 -4.59 -6.65 5.73
N PHE A 137 -4.90 -7.93 5.66
CA PHE A 137 -6.28 -8.40 5.49
C PHE A 137 -6.58 -9.60 6.38
N ASP A 138 -7.66 -9.52 7.13
CA ASP A 138 -8.25 -10.66 7.85
C ASP A 138 -9.45 -11.19 7.05
N PRO A 139 -9.33 -12.36 6.39
CA PRO A 139 -10.43 -12.93 5.61
C PRO A 139 -11.56 -13.47 6.46
N LYS A 140 -11.29 -13.86 7.72
CA LYS A 140 -12.29 -14.41 8.64
C LYS A 140 -13.18 -13.32 9.24
N ARG A 141 -12.58 -12.18 9.59
CA ARG A 141 -13.27 -11.03 10.20
C ARG A 141 -13.71 -9.99 9.17
N SER A 142 -13.27 -10.13 7.91
CA SER A 142 -13.47 -9.11 6.86
C SER A 142 -13.00 -7.74 7.35
N VAL A 143 -11.75 -7.68 7.78
CA VAL A 143 -11.09 -6.45 8.23
C VAL A 143 -9.89 -6.17 7.36
N LEU A 144 -9.78 -4.93 6.90
CA LEU A 144 -8.72 -4.44 6.05
C LEU A 144 -7.92 -3.38 6.80
N ALA A 145 -6.58 -3.45 6.71
CA ALA A 145 -5.73 -2.32 7.01
C ALA A 145 -4.88 -1.96 5.79
N ILE A 146 -4.73 -0.66 5.54
CA ILE A 146 -3.80 -0.15 4.54
C ILE A 146 -2.83 0.80 5.22
N VAL A 147 -1.54 0.60 4.98
CA VAL A 147 -0.46 1.20 5.76
C VAL A 147 0.55 1.85 4.84
N HIS A 148 0.90 3.10 5.13
CA HIS A 148 2.08 3.78 4.60
C HIS A 148 3.22 3.63 5.60
N CYS A 149 4.25 2.89 5.23
CA CYS A 149 5.39 2.63 6.09
C CYS A 149 6.70 3.04 5.41
N GLY A 150 7.24 4.18 5.81
CA GLY A 150 8.60 4.59 5.48
C GLY A 150 9.60 4.09 6.53
N TRP A 151 10.89 4.44 6.41
CA TRP A 151 11.92 4.04 7.35
C TRP A 151 11.61 4.44 8.82
N ARG A 152 10.98 5.60 9.03
CA ARG A 152 10.54 6.03 10.38
C ARG A 152 9.48 5.11 10.97
N GLY A 153 8.56 4.63 10.12
CA GLY A 153 7.57 3.63 10.52
C GLY A 153 8.22 2.29 10.90
N ASN A 154 9.23 1.85 10.13
CA ASN A 154 10.00 0.66 10.50
C ASN A 154 10.73 0.85 11.84
N VAL A 155 11.42 1.96 12.04
CA VAL A 155 12.11 2.25 13.33
C VAL A 155 11.13 2.24 14.50
N ALA A 156 9.92 2.76 14.32
CA ALA A 156 8.88 2.78 15.34
C ALA A 156 8.12 1.45 15.48
N ASN A 157 8.50 0.38 14.76
CA ASN A 157 7.79 -0.89 14.69
C ASN A 157 6.28 -0.73 14.43
N PHE A 158 5.95 0.16 13.47
CA PHE A 158 4.58 0.57 13.21
C PHE A 158 3.67 -0.58 12.77
N LEU A 159 4.21 -1.56 12.04
CA LEU A 159 3.44 -2.72 11.58
C LEU A 159 2.92 -3.56 12.75
N ALA A 160 3.72 -3.79 13.77
CA ALA A 160 3.28 -4.48 14.99
C ALA A 160 2.14 -3.71 15.69
N SER A 161 2.23 -2.37 15.72
CA SER A 161 1.17 -1.52 16.28
C SER A 161 -0.14 -1.63 15.49
N VAL A 162 -0.07 -1.71 14.16
CA VAL A 162 -1.24 -1.91 13.30
C VAL A 162 -1.88 -3.28 13.55
N VAL A 163 -1.07 -4.35 13.61
CA VAL A 163 -1.55 -5.71 13.91
C VAL A 163 -2.23 -5.77 15.27
N ALA A 164 -1.58 -5.21 16.32
CA ALA A 164 -2.16 -5.15 17.67
C ALA A 164 -3.49 -4.36 17.68
N ARG A 165 -3.59 -3.29 16.87
CA ARG A 165 -4.81 -2.49 16.74
C ARG A 165 -5.92 -3.26 16.03
N MET A 166 -5.61 -4.04 14.97
CA MET A 166 -6.57 -4.94 14.31
C MET A 166 -7.13 -5.98 15.30
N LYS A 167 -6.26 -6.58 16.11
CA LYS A 167 -6.65 -7.51 17.17
C LYS A 167 -7.55 -6.85 18.20
N GLY A 168 -7.12 -5.74 18.78
CA GLY A 168 -7.87 -5.05 19.86
C GLY A 168 -9.22 -4.48 19.41
N GLU A 169 -9.32 -3.99 18.17
CA GLU A 169 -10.53 -3.32 17.68
C GLU A 169 -11.52 -4.28 17.02
N PHE A 170 -11.04 -5.35 16.39
CA PHE A 170 -11.88 -6.23 15.57
C PHE A 170 -11.77 -7.70 15.93
N GLY A 171 -10.95 -8.07 16.92
CA GLY A 171 -10.72 -9.45 17.32
C GLY A 171 -10.02 -10.29 16.25
N CYS A 172 -9.19 -9.66 15.41
CA CYS A 172 -8.36 -10.38 14.45
C CYS A 172 -7.33 -11.25 15.18
N GLU A 173 -7.04 -12.44 14.64
CA GLU A 173 -5.95 -13.27 15.12
C GLU A 173 -4.74 -13.09 14.18
N GLU A 174 -3.56 -12.89 14.74
CA GLU A 174 -2.36 -12.56 13.97
C GLU A 174 -2.00 -13.62 12.93
N CYS A 175 -2.18 -14.90 13.27
CA CYS A 175 -1.91 -16.02 12.36
C CYS A 175 -2.87 -16.11 11.17
N ASP A 176 -4.04 -15.44 11.24
CA ASP A 176 -5.03 -15.40 10.17
C ASP A 176 -4.80 -14.22 9.20
N LEU A 177 -4.00 -13.24 9.61
CA LEU A 177 -3.72 -12.07 8.79
C LEU A 177 -2.87 -12.40 7.57
N LEU A 178 -3.26 -11.82 6.45
CA LEU A 178 -2.49 -11.80 5.21
C LEU A 178 -1.85 -10.43 5.05
N ALA A 179 -0.60 -10.39 4.61
CA ALA A 179 0.14 -9.15 4.41
C ALA A 179 0.78 -9.10 3.02
N CYS A 180 0.65 -7.96 2.33
CA CYS A 180 1.32 -7.70 1.07
C CYS A 180 2.11 -6.39 1.14
N ILE A 181 3.43 -6.48 0.92
CA ILE A 181 4.36 -5.35 0.92
C ILE A 181 4.64 -4.94 -0.51
N GLY A 182 4.32 -3.67 -0.83
CA GLY A 182 4.35 -3.14 -2.19
C GLY A 182 5.73 -2.78 -2.74
N PRO A 183 5.76 -2.40 -4.04
CA PRO A 183 6.91 -1.73 -4.64
C PRO A 183 7.35 -0.55 -3.77
N SER A 184 8.63 -0.49 -3.48
CA SER A 184 9.24 0.55 -2.64
C SER A 184 10.73 0.63 -2.91
N LEU A 185 11.46 1.50 -2.23
CA LEU A 185 12.91 1.60 -2.37
C LEU A 185 13.56 0.25 -2.00
N GLY A 186 14.15 -0.41 -2.98
CA GLY A 186 14.80 -1.71 -2.78
C GLY A 186 16.19 -1.59 -2.16
N PRO A 187 16.75 -2.70 -1.66
CA PRO A 187 18.08 -2.73 -1.04
C PRO A 187 19.20 -2.28 -1.97
N CYS A 188 19.00 -2.35 -3.29
CA CYS A 188 19.92 -1.82 -4.30
C CYS A 188 20.07 -0.29 -4.24
N CYS A 189 19.07 0.44 -3.72
CA CYS A 189 18.98 1.89 -3.76
C CYS A 189 18.70 2.55 -2.40
N ALA A 190 18.39 1.77 -1.37
CA ALA A 190 18.02 2.24 -0.03
C ALA A 190 19.26 2.58 0.80
N GLU A 191 19.96 3.64 0.40
CA GLU A 191 21.13 4.17 1.09
C GLU A 191 20.72 5.06 2.26
N PHE A 192 21.36 4.84 3.42
CA PHE A 192 21.19 5.60 4.66
C PHE A 192 22.57 5.87 5.28
N VAL A 193 23.18 6.98 4.87
CA VAL A 193 24.53 7.36 5.32
C VAL A 193 24.58 7.48 6.85
N ASP A 194 23.55 8.11 7.43
CA ASP A 194 23.44 8.35 8.87
C ASP A 194 22.79 7.17 9.63
N HIS A 195 22.82 5.95 9.06
CA HIS A 195 22.13 4.80 9.64
C HIS A 195 22.47 4.52 11.10
N LYS A 196 23.70 4.79 11.54
CA LYS A 196 24.12 4.59 12.94
C LYS A 196 23.38 5.49 13.94
N MET A 197 22.87 6.65 13.47
CA MET A 197 22.11 7.58 14.31
C MET A 197 20.60 7.36 14.23
N ILE A 198 20.10 6.79 13.11
CA ILE A 198 18.68 6.70 12.83
C ILE A 198 18.10 5.30 12.99
N PHE A 199 18.91 4.25 12.85
CA PHE A 199 18.47 2.86 12.92
C PHE A 199 18.90 2.20 14.24
N PRO A 200 18.00 1.44 14.87
CA PRO A 200 18.35 0.61 16.00
C PRO A 200 19.32 -0.51 15.58
N GLU A 201 20.01 -1.10 16.55
CA GLU A 201 21.08 -2.07 16.27
C GLU A 201 20.57 -3.30 15.54
N GLU A 202 19.35 -3.74 15.82
CA GLU A 202 18.70 -4.90 15.17
C GLU A 202 18.61 -4.75 13.65
N PHE A 203 18.57 -3.51 13.14
CA PHE A 203 18.52 -3.26 11.70
C PHE A 203 19.83 -3.59 11.00
N GLN A 204 20.95 -3.77 11.73
CA GLN A 204 22.21 -4.20 11.13
C GLN A 204 22.11 -5.58 10.46
N ALA A 205 21.19 -6.45 10.91
CA ALA A 205 20.93 -7.74 10.28
C ALA A 205 20.35 -7.62 8.85
N PHE A 206 19.80 -6.44 8.51
CA PHE A 206 19.20 -6.15 7.20
C PHE A 206 20.09 -5.26 6.32
N ARG A 207 21.34 -5.03 6.74
CA ARG A 207 22.31 -4.27 5.97
C ARG A 207 22.89 -5.13 4.86
N VAL A 208 22.72 -4.71 3.61
CA VAL A 208 23.20 -5.42 2.42
C VAL A 208 24.55 -4.90 1.88
N LYS A 209 24.85 -3.63 2.18
CA LYS A 209 26.12 -2.95 1.89
C LYS A 209 26.40 -1.95 3.02
N PRO A 210 27.57 -1.29 3.08
CA PRO A 210 27.95 -0.44 4.20
C PRO A 210 26.89 0.57 4.68
N THR A 211 26.15 1.17 3.76
CA THR A 211 25.10 2.18 4.07
C THR A 211 23.73 1.80 3.50
N TYR A 212 23.55 0.58 2.95
CA TYR A 212 22.34 0.15 2.28
C TYR A 212 21.60 -0.90 3.09
N PHE A 213 20.27 -0.77 3.17
CA PHE A 213 19.43 -1.61 4.00
C PHE A 213 18.23 -2.17 3.23
N ASP A 214 17.80 -3.37 3.56
CA ASP A 214 16.56 -3.95 3.06
C ASP A 214 15.39 -3.67 4.01
N LEU A 215 14.70 -2.55 3.80
CA LEU A 215 13.56 -2.17 4.63
C LEU A 215 12.32 -3.05 4.41
N LYS A 216 12.21 -3.75 3.27
CA LYS A 216 11.15 -4.73 3.08
C LYS A 216 11.37 -5.97 3.93
N ALA A 217 12.63 -6.40 4.05
CA ALA A 217 13.01 -7.49 4.96
C ALA A 217 12.78 -7.09 6.42
N VAL A 218 13.04 -5.83 6.80
CA VAL A 218 12.68 -5.30 8.13
C VAL A 218 11.17 -5.40 8.35
N SER A 219 10.35 -4.93 7.41
CA SER A 219 8.89 -5.02 7.53
C SER A 219 8.40 -6.46 7.66
N ARG A 220 8.98 -7.38 6.88
CA ARG A 220 8.67 -8.80 7.01
C ARG A 220 9.02 -9.35 8.38
N TRP A 221 10.20 -9.03 8.89
CA TRP A 221 10.65 -9.43 10.23
C TRP A 221 9.70 -8.91 11.31
N GLN A 222 9.26 -7.66 11.21
CA GLN A 222 8.30 -7.06 12.15
C GLN A 222 6.93 -7.75 12.10
N LEU A 223 6.43 -8.09 10.91
CA LEU A 223 5.16 -8.82 10.76
C LEU A 223 5.25 -10.24 11.32
N LEU A 224 6.35 -10.94 11.10
CA LEU A 224 6.60 -12.26 11.71
C LEU A 224 6.67 -12.15 13.23
N GLY A 225 7.37 -11.16 13.76
CA GLY A 225 7.43 -10.87 15.20
C GLY A 225 6.08 -10.47 15.80
N ALA A 226 5.18 -9.91 14.99
CA ALA A 226 3.81 -9.61 15.39
C ALA A 226 2.86 -10.82 15.32
N GLY A 227 3.34 -11.99 14.91
CA GLY A 227 2.57 -13.25 14.92
C GLY A 227 2.01 -13.71 13.57
N LEU A 228 2.29 -13.00 12.46
CA LEU A 228 1.89 -13.47 11.14
C LEU A 228 2.71 -14.71 10.74
N THR A 229 2.13 -15.59 9.93
CA THR A 229 2.84 -16.74 9.40
C THR A 229 3.64 -16.39 8.15
N LYS A 230 4.72 -17.13 7.88
CA LYS A 230 5.61 -16.86 6.75
C LYS A 230 4.90 -16.87 5.40
N ASP A 231 3.99 -17.82 5.21
CA ASP A 231 3.28 -18.03 3.94
C ASP A 231 2.13 -17.04 3.74
N HIS A 232 1.78 -16.28 4.77
CA HIS A 232 0.81 -15.20 4.74
C HIS A 232 1.43 -13.83 4.40
N ILE A 233 2.74 -13.78 4.12
CA ILE A 233 3.43 -12.52 3.79
C ILE A 233 4.00 -12.58 2.37
N GLN A 234 3.43 -11.79 1.48
CA GLN A 234 3.93 -11.61 0.12
C GLN A 234 4.64 -10.26 -0.02
N ILE A 235 5.80 -10.26 -0.69
CA ILE A 235 6.62 -9.06 -0.88
C ILE A 235 6.84 -8.84 -2.37
N SER A 236 6.66 -7.60 -2.83
CA SER A 236 7.13 -7.17 -4.14
C SER A 236 8.64 -6.90 -4.09
N ASP A 237 9.39 -7.54 -4.97
CA ASP A 237 10.83 -7.33 -5.14
C ASP A 237 11.16 -6.05 -5.96
N ILE A 238 10.14 -5.35 -6.46
CA ILE A 238 10.31 -4.17 -7.31
C ILE A 238 10.89 -3.01 -6.52
N CYS A 239 12.01 -2.45 -7.00
CA CYS A 239 12.58 -1.21 -6.51
C CYS A 239 12.01 -0.03 -7.31
N THR A 240 11.39 0.94 -6.64
CA THR A 240 10.79 2.11 -7.27
C THR A 240 11.81 2.99 -7.99
N ARG A 241 13.01 3.17 -7.42
CA ARG A 241 14.09 3.94 -8.05
C ARG A 241 14.67 3.26 -9.30
N CYS A 242 14.72 1.93 -9.34
CA CYS A 242 15.15 1.19 -10.53
C CYS A 242 14.08 1.11 -11.61
N ARG A 243 12.81 1.36 -11.26
CA ARG A 243 11.66 1.27 -12.14
C ARG A 243 10.85 2.55 -12.12
N THR A 244 11.53 3.68 -12.40
CA THR A 244 10.87 4.99 -12.57
C THR A 244 9.98 5.05 -13.81
N ASP A 245 10.14 4.13 -14.74
CA ASP A 245 9.20 3.88 -15.84
C ASP A 245 7.80 3.43 -15.36
N LEU A 246 7.71 2.79 -14.19
CA LEU A 246 6.47 2.27 -13.61
C LEU A 246 6.02 3.01 -12.35
N PHE A 247 6.95 3.49 -11.53
CA PHE A 247 6.64 4.06 -10.21
C PHE A 247 7.38 5.37 -10.00
N TYR A 248 6.76 6.30 -9.29
CA TYR A 248 7.45 7.48 -8.83
C TYR A 248 8.49 7.12 -7.76
N SER A 249 9.65 7.78 -7.82
CA SER A 249 10.70 7.63 -6.82
C SER A 249 11.22 9.00 -6.39
N TYR A 250 10.95 9.38 -5.14
CA TYR A 250 11.47 10.61 -4.57
C TYR A 250 13.01 10.61 -4.50
N ARG A 251 13.59 9.46 -4.14
CA ARG A 251 15.05 9.27 -4.09
C ARG A 251 15.71 9.37 -5.48
N GLY A 252 14.98 8.98 -6.52
CA GLY A 252 15.47 9.00 -7.90
C GLY A 252 15.26 10.33 -8.62
N GLU A 253 14.12 10.96 -8.38
CA GLU A 253 13.65 12.08 -9.21
C GLU A 253 13.55 13.41 -8.44
N GLY A 254 13.55 13.40 -7.10
CA GLY A 254 13.39 14.59 -6.25
C GLY A 254 11.95 15.13 -6.33
N THR A 255 11.69 16.00 -7.31
CA THR A 255 10.33 16.49 -7.57
C THR A 255 9.60 15.49 -8.46
N THR A 256 8.58 14.82 -7.88
CA THR A 256 7.85 13.75 -8.57
C THR A 256 6.47 13.54 -7.96
N GLY A 257 5.60 12.81 -8.66
CA GLY A 257 4.27 12.42 -8.19
C GLY A 257 4.29 11.38 -7.08
N ARG A 258 3.10 10.88 -6.78
CA ARG A 258 2.89 9.73 -5.86
C ARG A 258 1.98 8.72 -6.53
N PHE A 259 2.40 7.46 -6.56
CA PHE A 259 1.52 6.38 -6.99
C PHE A 259 0.70 5.86 -5.79
N GLY A 260 -0.38 5.11 -6.08
CA GLY A 260 -1.31 4.64 -5.07
C GLY A 260 -1.25 3.13 -4.83
N THR A 261 -1.20 2.71 -3.57
CA THR A 261 -1.64 1.38 -3.15
C THR A 261 -3.01 1.51 -2.53
N VAL A 262 -3.97 0.73 -3.01
CA VAL A 262 -5.37 0.84 -2.62
C VAL A 262 -5.96 -0.53 -2.36
N ALA A 263 -6.87 -0.60 -1.39
CA ALA A 263 -7.66 -1.79 -1.15
C ALA A 263 -9.06 -1.42 -0.61
N MET A 264 -10.01 -2.32 -0.82
CA MET A 264 -11.43 -2.15 -0.49
C MET A 264 -12.05 -3.50 -0.20
N LEU A 265 -12.82 -3.60 0.87
CA LEU A 265 -13.74 -4.72 1.09
C LEU A 265 -14.93 -4.57 0.16
N LYS A 266 -15.32 -5.64 -0.52
CA LYS A 266 -16.55 -5.66 -1.33
C LYS A 266 -17.74 -6.02 -0.45
N GLN A 267 -18.89 -5.43 -0.74
CA GLN A 267 -20.13 -5.88 -0.14
C GLN A 267 -20.38 -7.34 -0.54
N GLY A 268 -20.51 -8.23 0.44
CA GLY A 268 -20.85 -9.62 0.16
C GLY A 268 -22.21 -9.66 -0.53
N GLU A 269 -22.38 -10.55 -1.49
CA GLU A 269 -23.72 -10.85 -2.01
C GLU A 269 -24.61 -11.26 -0.82
N PRO A 270 -25.85 -10.75 -0.74
CA PRO A 270 -26.77 -11.18 0.30
C PRO A 270 -26.89 -12.70 0.20
N ARG A 271 -26.50 -13.40 1.27
CA ARG A 271 -26.79 -14.84 1.37
C ARG A 271 -28.29 -14.98 1.22
N HIS A 272 -28.73 -15.50 0.08
CA HIS A 272 -30.12 -15.93 -0.04
C HIS A 272 -30.37 -16.90 1.13
N ALA A 273 -31.13 -16.45 2.12
CA ALA A 273 -31.66 -17.34 3.14
C ALA A 273 -32.46 -18.41 2.39
N ASN A 274 -31.93 -19.63 2.35
CA ASN A 274 -32.73 -20.76 1.94
C ASN A 274 -33.89 -20.87 2.94
N VAL A 275 -35.05 -20.37 2.55
CA VAL A 275 -36.31 -20.65 3.22
C VAL A 275 -36.62 -22.10 2.89
N HIS A 276 -36.40 -22.99 3.86
CA HIS A 276 -36.94 -24.34 3.85
C HIS A 276 -38.17 -24.36 4.73
#